data_1bab63355c60dd2c96f1226f48d2a6bd
#
_entry.id   1bab63355c60dd2c96f1226f48d2a6bd
#
_cell.length_a   1.000
_cell.length_b   1.000
_cell.length_c   1.000
_cell.angle_alpha   90.00
_cell.angle_beta   90.00
_cell.angle_gamma   90.00
#
_symmetry.space_group_name_H-M   'P 1'
#
loop_
_entity.id
_entity.type
_entity.pdbx_description
1 polymer ?
#
loop_
_entity_poly.entity_id
_entity_poly.type
_entity_poly.pdbx_seq_one_letter_code
_entity_poly.pdbx_strand_id
1 'polypeptide(L)'
;NHSSAASDVYKRQALTQMAIGQSKWLKLDDNDTVVFSSHPIPGNEAAVASVRNGLARYGVRVFHSGMVDVHTSGHGKQQELKTLHSVAVPEWFVPVHGEYAHLVAHRDLARDMGMPVDRVVLCEDGDQIVLSDDGVEHQGSIGGDHLYVDGMVGDLGNTVLSERRTLGDDGFVSVVVHVDMERGEIVAGPDVISRGWVELPALAGHEAAVADAVESDLVAALEDPDNDIERLGQIARRAAGRTVNDRTRRRPMIVPVVRED
;
A
#
# COMPACT_ATOMS: atom_id res chain seq x y z
N ASN A 1 8.68 -20.20 -20.20
CA ASN A 1 9.18 -19.72 -18.92
C ASN A 1 8.12 -18.89 -18.20
N HIS A 2 7.18 -19.59 -17.60
CA HIS A 2 6.32 -18.94 -16.63
C HIS A 2 7.02 -18.96 -15.27
N SER A 3 7.96 -18.06 -15.04
CA SER A 3 8.25 -17.62 -13.69
C SER A 3 7.13 -16.67 -13.28
N SER A 4 5.96 -17.21 -13.02
CA SER A 4 4.85 -16.43 -12.50
C SER A 4 5.23 -15.86 -11.13
N ALA A 5 4.64 -14.73 -10.76
CA ALA A 5 4.75 -14.16 -9.41
C ALA A 5 4.53 -15.22 -8.30
N ALA A 6 3.72 -16.25 -8.56
CA ALA A 6 3.54 -17.41 -7.70
C ALA A 6 4.84 -18.23 -7.48
N SER A 7 5.68 -18.38 -8.50
CA SER A 7 6.98 -19.07 -8.36
C SER A 7 7.96 -18.27 -7.48
N ASP A 8 7.93 -16.96 -7.57
CA ASP A 8 8.78 -16.10 -6.73
C ASP A 8 8.30 -16.04 -5.27
N VAL A 9 7.01 -16.04 -5.03
CA VAL A 9 6.43 -16.16 -3.68
C VAL A 9 6.80 -17.52 -3.07
N TYR A 10 6.70 -18.61 -3.82
CA TYR A 10 7.06 -19.95 -3.34
C TYR A 10 8.57 -20.11 -3.05
N LYS A 11 9.43 -19.57 -3.91
CA LYS A 11 10.89 -19.56 -3.69
C LYS A 11 11.28 -18.70 -2.48
N ARG A 12 10.61 -17.56 -2.29
CA ARG A 12 10.81 -16.71 -1.12
C ARG A 12 10.37 -17.38 0.17
N GLN A 13 9.24 -18.11 0.15
CA GLN A 13 8.80 -18.87 1.31
C GLN A 13 9.80 -19.98 1.69
N ALA A 14 10.34 -20.74 0.75
CA ALA A 14 11.31 -21.78 1.02
C ALA A 14 12.60 -21.21 1.64
N LEU A 15 13.17 -20.15 1.06
CA LEU A 15 14.38 -19.52 1.56
C LEU A 15 14.14 -18.84 2.92
N THR A 16 12.97 -18.26 3.13
CA THR A 16 12.56 -17.71 4.42
C THR A 16 12.49 -18.80 5.48
N GLN A 17 11.91 -19.95 5.17
CA GLN A 17 11.85 -21.09 6.08
C GLN A 17 13.26 -21.63 6.43
N MET A 18 14.18 -21.63 5.48
CA MET A 18 15.58 -21.99 5.72
C MET A 18 16.24 -20.96 6.65
N ALA A 19 16.04 -19.67 6.39
CA ALA A 19 16.63 -18.57 7.16
C ALA A 19 16.15 -18.50 8.61
N ILE A 20 14.98 -19.05 8.93
CA ILE A 20 14.45 -19.15 10.31
C ILE A 20 14.59 -20.56 10.91
N GLY A 21 15.26 -21.49 10.21
CA GLY A 21 15.48 -22.87 10.67
C GLY A 21 14.26 -23.76 10.68
N GLN A 22 13.18 -23.38 9.98
CA GLN A 22 11.91 -24.13 9.92
C GLN A 22 11.75 -24.95 8.64
N SER A 23 12.77 -24.98 7.78
CA SER A 23 12.71 -25.81 6.57
C SER A 23 12.69 -27.31 6.92
N LYS A 24 11.73 -28.02 6.36
CA LYS A 24 11.60 -29.48 6.52
C LYS A 24 12.55 -30.25 5.62
N TRP A 25 13.06 -29.63 4.55
CA TRP A 25 13.77 -30.30 3.47
C TRP A 25 15.28 -30.06 3.50
N LEU A 26 15.70 -28.87 3.95
CA LEU A 26 17.10 -28.49 3.92
C LEU A 26 17.43 -27.68 5.19
N LYS A 27 18.46 -28.09 5.90
CA LYS A 27 19.07 -27.33 7.01
C LYS A 27 20.40 -26.80 6.51
N LEU A 28 20.62 -25.51 6.70
CA LEU A 28 21.83 -24.80 6.32
C LEU A 28 22.74 -24.65 7.54
N ASP A 29 24.05 -24.73 7.32
CA ASP A 29 25.09 -24.56 8.33
C ASP A 29 26.23 -23.65 7.82
N ASP A 30 27.30 -23.53 8.60
CA ASP A 30 28.46 -22.68 8.34
C ASP A 30 29.34 -23.12 7.16
N ASN A 31 29.12 -24.33 6.63
CA ASN A 31 29.79 -24.82 5.43
C ASN A 31 29.05 -24.45 4.16
N ASP A 32 27.81 -23.98 4.30
CA ASP A 32 26.96 -23.65 3.16
C ASP A 32 27.22 -22.25 2.60
N THR A 33 26.90 -22.11 1.34
CA THR A 33 26.93 -20.82 0.64
C THR A 33 25.61 -20.58 -0.07
N VAL A 34 25.00 -19.44 0.17
CA VAL A 34 23.79 -18.98 -0.51
C VAL A 34 24.09 -17.79 -1.40
N VAL A 35 23.70 -17.89 -2.68
CA VAL A 35 23.89 -16.83 -3.67
C VAL A 35 22.52 -16.25 -4.05
N PHE A 36 22.33 -14.96 -3.80
CA PHE A 36 21.18 -14.19 -4.29
C PHE A 36 21.50 -13.63 -5.67
N SER A 37 21.07 -14.35 -6.69
CA SER A 37 21.26 -13.97 -8.09
C SER A 37 20.19 -13.00 -8.61
N SER A 38 19.41 -12.39 -7.74
CA SER A 38 18.36 -11.42 -8.11
C SER A 38 18.51 -10.13 -7.32
N HIS A 39 18.04 -9.02 -7.91
CA HIS A 39 17.86 -7.78 -7.16
C HIS A 39 16.57 -7.84 -6.34
N PRO A 40 16.51 -7.20 -5.17
CA PRO A 40 15.24 -6.97 -4.48
C PRO A 40 14.29 -6.19 -5.38
N ILE A 41 13.03 -6.58 -5.42
CA ILE A 41 11.98 -5.73 -6.02
C ILE A 41 11.82 -4.52 -5.11
N PRO A 42 11.70 -3.29 -5.65
CA PRO A 42 11.43 -2.09 -4.85
C PRO A 42 10.29 -2.31 -3.85
N GLY A 43 10.54 -1.95 -2.57
CA GLY A 43 9.61 -2.18 -1.46
C GLY A 43 9.80 -3.52 -0.72
N ASN A 44 10.63 -4.45 -1.21
CA ASN A 44 10.91 -5.73 -0.55
C ASN A 44 12.30 -5.80 0.11
N GLU A 45 13.02 -4.71 0.15
CA GLU A 45 14.41 -4.65 0.64
C GLU A 45 14.53 -5.12 2.09
N ALA A 46 13.60 -4.70 2.95
CA ALA A 46 13.57 -5.10 4.36
C ALA A 46 13.34 -6.61 4.53
N ALA A 47 12.43 -7.20 3.74
CA ALA A 47 12.16 -8.63 3.76
C ALA A 47 13.38 -9.44 3.29
N VAL A 48 14.04 -9.01 2.22
CA VAL A 48 15.25 -9.64 1.71
C VAL A 48 16.40 -9.51 2.72
N ALA A 49 16.56 -8.33 3.35
CA ALA A 49 17.55 -8.12 4.40
C ALA A 49 17.31 -9.03 5.61
N SER A 50 16.07 -9.22 6.03
CA SER A 50 15.68 -10.13 7.11
C SER A 50 16.10 -11.59 6.81
N VAL A 51 15.84 -12.07 5.57
CA VAL A 51 16.26 -13.41 5.15
C VAL A 51 17.79 -13.53 5.16
N ARG A 52 18.52 -12.56 4.65
CA ARG A 52 19.99 -12.55 4.65
C ARG A 52 20.55 -12.57 6.06
N ASN A 53 20.00 -11.77 6.97
CA ASN A 53 20.37 -11.75 8.38
C ASN A 53 20.07 -13.10 9.06
N GLY A 54 18.95 -13.73 8.73
CA GLY A 54 18.60 -15.07 9.21
C GLY A 54 19.64 -16.10 8.80
N LEU A 55 20.04 -16.15 7.54
CA LEU A 55 21.08 -17.04 7.03
C LEU A 55 22.44 -16.80 7.69
N ALA A 56 22.82 -15.52 7.84
CA ALA A 56 24.09 -15.16 8.49
C ALA A 56 24.16 -15.62 9.95
N ARG A 57 23.05 -15.69 10.69
CA ARG A 57 23.00 -16.23 12.07
C ARG A 57 23.36 -17.72 12.15
N TYR A 58 23.17 -18.46 11.06
CA TYR A 58 23.61 -19.87 10.96
C TYR A 58 25.04 -20.02 10.46
N GLY A 59 25.78 -18.92 10.29
CA GLY A 59 27.14 -18.96 9.77
C GLY A 59 27.22 -19.11 8.25
N VAL A 60 26.10 -19.19 7.54
CA VAL A 60 26.03 -19.34 6.09
C VAL A 60 26.70 -18.16 5.38
N ARG A 61 27.55 -18.46 4.41
CA ARG A 61 28.15 -17.43 3.54
C ARG A 61 27.12 -16.94 2.55
N VAL A 62 26.84 -15.65 2.55
CA VAL A 62 25.82 -15.05 1.70
C VAL A 62 26.45 -14.10 0.69
N PHE A 63 26.27 -14.37 -0.61
CA PHE A 63 26.65 -13.47 -1.70
C PHE A 63 25.41 -12.89 -2.37
N HIS A 64 25.52 -11.66 -2.84
CA HIS A 64 24.45 -10.96 -3.56
C HIS A 64 25.02 -9.94 -4.54
N SER A 65 24.19 -9.44 -5.44
CA SER A 65 24.56 -8.52 -6.52
C SER A 65 25.22 -7.21 -6.08
N GLY A 66 25.06 -6.81 -4.82
CA GLY A 66 25.80 -5.65 -4.25
C GLY A 66 27.23 -5.96 -3.80
N MET A 67 27.64 -7.23 -3.79
CA MET A 67 28.98 -7.67 -3.36
C MET A 67 29.80 -8.25 -4.52
N VAL A 68 29.14 -9.02 -5.37
CA VAL A 68 29.77 -9.74 -6.48
C VAL A 68 28.82 -9.71 -7.68
N ASP A 69 29.38 -9.86 -8.89
CA ASP A 69 28.61 -9.85 -10.12
C ASP A 69 27.94 -11.24 -10.33
N VAL A 70 26.81 -11.41 -9.68
CA VAL A 70 26.01 -12.66 -9.69
C VAL A 70 24.65 -12.49 -10.36
N HIS A 71 24.36 -11.29 -10.87
CA HIS A 71 23.09 -11.00 -11.53
C HIS A 71 23.31 -10.31 -12.87
N THR A 72 22.66 -10.84 -13.88
CA THR A 72 22.54 -10.18 -15.18
C THR A 72 21.09 -9.74 -15.38
N SER A 73 20.88 -8.42 -15.63
CA SER A 73 19.57 -7.89 -15.97
C SER A 73 19.04 -8.53 -17.25
N GLY A 74 17.74 -8.88 -17.25
CA GLY A 74 17.05 -9.28 -18.48
C GLY A 74 16.62 -8.10 -19.37
N HIS A 75 16.73 -6.86 -18.84
CA HIS A 75 16.41 -5.65 -19.60
C HIS A 75 17.61 -5.17 -20.40
N GLY A 76 17.36 -4.73 -21.64
CA GLY A 76 18.38 -4.15 -22.50
C GLY A 76 18.96 -2.89 -21.90
N LYS A 77 20.29 -2.76 -21.94
CA LYS A 77 20.98 -1.52 -21.59
C LYS A 77 20.91 -0.53 -22.76
N GLN A 78 21.21 0.73 -22.48
CA GLN A 78 21.13 1.82 -23.46
C GLN A 78 21.78 1.49 -24.82
N GLN A 79 22.96 0.87 -24.82
CA GLN A 79 23.66 0.51 -26.07
C GLN A 79 22.97 -0.64 -26.82
N GLU A 80 22.37 -1.58 -26.09
CA GLU A 80 21.62 -2.67 -26.68
C GLU A 80 20.31 -2.15 -27.32
N LEU A 81 19.64 -1.20 -26.64
CA LEU A 81 18.47 -0.51 -27.17
C LEU A 81 18.82 0.30 -28.44
N LYS A 82 19.96 1.00 -28.45
CA LYS A 82 20.47 1.69 -29.65
C LYS A 82 20.74 0.70 -30.79
N THR A 83 21.35 -0.43 -30.49
CA THR A 83 21.63 -1.46 -31.49
C THR A 83 20.33 -1.99 -32.09
N LEU A 84 19.33 -2.32 -31.23
CA LEU A 84 18.03 -2.79 -31.68
C LEU A 84 17.34 -1.75 -32.55
N HIS A 85 17.32 -0.48 -32.14
CA HIS A 85 16.73 0.62 -32.89
C HIS A 85 17.38 0.79 -34.26
N SER A 86 18.73 0.71 -34.33
CA SER A 86 19.49 0.82 -35.58
C SER A 86 19.22 -0.35 -36.54
N VAL A 87 18.97 -1.54 -36.03
CA VAL A 87 18.64 -2.72 -36.85
C VAL A 87 17.20 -2.69 -37.31
N ALA A 88 16.27 -2.30 -36.42
CA ALA A 88 14.85 -2.26 -36.72
C ALA A 88 14.45 -1.12 -37.67
N VAL A 89 15.17 0.00 -37.60
CA VAL A 89 14.87 1.24 -38.36
C VAL A 89 13.37 1.55 -38.32
N PRO A 90 12.81 1.74 -37.14
CA PRO A 90 11.38 1.88 -37.00
C PRO A 90 10.89 3.19 -37.59
N GLU A 91 9.73 3.17 -38.25
CA GLU A 91 9.08 4.37 -38.77
C GLU A 91 8.38 5.14 -37.62
N TRP A 92 7.81 4.41 -36.66
CA TRP A 92 7.18 4.93 -35.46
C TRP A 92 7.77 4.27 -34.23
N PHE A 93 7.79 4.98 -33.11
CA PHE A 93 8.38 4.48 -31.88
C PHE A 93 7.45 4.72 -30.69
N VAL A 94 7.06 3.64 -30.02
CA VAL A 94 6.20 3.66 -28.82
C VAL A 94 6.94 2.92 -27.70
N PRO A 95 7.62 3.62 -26.78
CA PRO A 95 8.24 2.98 -25.64
C PRO A 95 7.18 2.46 -24.66
N VAL A 96 7.37 1.24 -24.16
CA VAL A 96 6.47 0.57 -23.23
C VAL A 96 7.25 -0.10 -22.12
N HIS A 97 6.55 -0.56 -21.07
CA HIS A 97 7.11 -1.36 -19.97
C HIS A 97 8.11 -0.61 -19.11
N GLY A 98 7.61 0.35 -18.35
CA GLY A 98 8.41 1.11 -17.39
C GLY A 98 7.58 2.21 -16.74
N GLU A 99 8.14 2.87 -15.74
CA GLU A 99 7.57 4.11 -15.23
C GLU A 99 7.66 5.21 -16.29
N TYR A 100 6.81 6.23 -16.21
CA TYR A 100 6.79 7.32 -17.19
C TYR A 100 8.17 7.95 -17.44
N ALA A 101 8.98 8.10 -16.38
CA ALA A 101 10.37 8.59 -16.50
C ALA A 101 11.25 7.69 -17.39
N HIS A 102 11.03 6.36 -17.34
CA HIS A 102 11.74 5.41 -18.22
C HIS A 102 11.29 5.56 -19.67
N LEU A 103 9.99 5.77 -19.91
CA LEU A 103 9.44 6.00 -21.25
C LEU A 103 10.00 7.28 -21.85
N VAL A 104 10.09 8.36 -21.04
CA VAL A 104 10.71 9.63 -21.44
C VAL A 104 12.19 9.44 -21.81
N ALA A 105 12.96 8.74 -20.98
CA ALA A 105 14.38 8.47 -21.26
C ALA A 105 14.56 7.63 -22.52
N HIS A 106 13.67 6.67 -22.78
CA HIS A 106 13.72 5.85 -24.01
C HIS A 106 13.30 6.64 -25.25
N ARG A 107 12.32 7.55 -25.14
CA ARG A 107 12.00 8.53 -26.19
C ARG A 107 13.22 9.39 -26.54
N ASP A 108 13.88 9.94 -25.52
CA ASP A 108 15.03 10.82 -25.72
C ASP A 108 16.18 10.08 -26.39
N LEU A 109 16.38 8.79 -26.02
CA LEU A 109 17.33 7.91 -26.71
C LEU A 109 17.01 7.73 -28.19
N ALA A 110 15.74 7.51 -28.55
CA ALA A 110 15.31 7.38 -29.94
C ALA A 110 15.52 8.70 -30.73
N ARG A 111 15.23 9.83 -30.09
CA ARG A 111 15.48 11.16 -30.67
C ARG A 111 16.98 11.44 -30.91
N ASP A 112 17.84 11.08 -29.98
CA ASP A 112 19.29 11.19 -30.12
C ASP A 112 19.82 10.34 -31.28
N MET A 113 19.09 9.30 -31.65
CA MET A 113 19.39 8.45 -32.81
C MET A 113 18.78 8.97 -34.12
N GLY A 114 18.11 10.12 -34.11
CA GLY A 114 17.54 10.78 -35.28
C GLY A 114 16.06 10.53 -35.53
N MET A 115 15.35 9.90 -34.58
CA MET A 115 13.90 9.71 -34.70
C MET A 115 13.17 11.06 -34.63
N PRO A 116 12.31 11.41 -35.61
CA PRO A 116 11.50 12.62 -35.58
C PRO A 116 10.57 12.65 -34.33
N VAL A 117 10.39 13.85 -33.74
CA VAL A 117 9.62 14.02 -32.50
C VAL A 117 8.17 13.61 -32.68
N ASP A 118 7.59 13.90 -33.81
CA ASP A 118 6.21 13.59 -34.20
C ASP A 118 5.97 12.11 -34.48
N ARG A 119 7.02 11.30 -34.54
CA ARG A 119 6.96 9.86 -34.72
C ARG A 119 7.23 9.06 -33.45
N VAL A 120 7.35 9.74 -32.31
CA VAL A 120 7.48 9.10 -31.00
C VAL A 120 6.23 9.34 -30.16
N VAL A 121 5.52 8.29 -29.82
CA VAL A 121 4.28 8.35 -29.02
C VAL A 121 4.54 7.81 -27.64
N LEU A 122 4.34 8.65 -26.61
CA LEU A 122 4.31 8.21 -25.21
C LEU A 122 2.86 7.87 -24.84
N CYS A 123 2.67 6.76 -24.15
CA CYS A 123 1.38 6.33 -23.67
C CYS A 123 1.48 5.78 -22.25
N GLU A 124 0.38 5.85 -21.52
CA GLU A 124 0.21 5.33 -20.17
C GLU A 124 -0.77 4.15 -20.17
N ASP A 125 -0.90 3.48 -19.03
CA ASP A 125 -1.81 2.35 -18.89
C ASP A 125 -3.26 2.79 -19.17
N GLY A 126 -3.93 2.05 -20.06
CA GLY A 126 -5.28 2.37 -20.50
C GLY A 126 -5.37 3.19 -21.79
N ASP A 127 -4.28 3.81 -22.24
CA ASP A 127 -4.27 4.56 -23.50
C ASP A 127 -4.48 3.63 -24.70
N GLN A 128 -5.35 4.06 -25.59
CA GLN A 128 -5.65 3.37 -26.84
C GLN A 128 -4.81 3.93 -27.97
N ILE A 129 -3.91 3.11 -28.48
CA ILE A 129 -3.03 3.44 -29.60
C ILE A 129 -3.48 2.65 -30.82
N VAL A 130 -3.79 3.35 -31.90
CA VAL A 130 -4.14 2.75 -33.20
C VAL A 130 -2.99 2.89 -34.15
N LEU A 131 -2.56 1.76 -34.71
CA LEU A 131 -1.56 1.69 -35.77
C LEU A 131 -2.28 1.40 -37.09
N SER A 132 -2.08 2.27 -38.08
CA SER A 132 -2.64 2.17 -39.43
C SER A 132 -1.58 2.49 -40.49
N ASP A 133 -1.95 2.41 -41.77
CA ASP A 133 -1.08 2.85 -42.85
C ASP A 133 -0.76 4.35 -42.82
N ASP A 134 -1.61 5.15 -42.17
CA ASP A 134 -1.42 6.59 -41.98
C ASP A 134 -0.51 6.93 -40.78
N GLY A 135 -0.20 5.94 -39.94
CA GLY A 135 0.70 6.09 -38.79
C GLY A 135 0.12 5.62 -37.46
N VAL A 136 0.62 6.24 -36.38
CA VAL A 136 0.21 5.92 -35.00
C VAL A 136 -0.60 7.07 -34.42
N GLU A 137 -1.81 6.76 -33.96
CA GLU A 137 -2.73 7.74 -33.40
C GLU A 137 -3.16 7.34 -31.99
N HIS A 138 -3.20 8.32 -31.08
CA HIS A 138 -3.79 8.16 -29.74
C HIS A 138 -5.29 8.47 -29.81
N GLN A 139 -6.14 7.46 -29.58
CA GLN A 139 -7.61 7.58 -29.71
C GLN A 139 -8.35 7.78 -28.39
N GLY A 140 -7.64 7.92 -27.27
CA GLY A 140 -8.23 8.12 -25.95
C GLY A 140 -7.75 7.10 -24.93
N SER A 141 -8.39 7.04 -23.77
CA SER A 141 -8.05 6.11 -22.69
C SER A 141 -9.31 5.40 -22.18
N ILE A 142 -9.17 4.11 -21.85
CA ILE A 142 -10.24 3.28 -21.26
C ILE A 142 -10.20 3.25 -19.73
N GLY A 143 -9.29 4.01 -19.10
CA GLY A 143 -9.04 3.94 -17.68
C GLY A 143 -8.17 2.72 -17.33
N GLY A 144 -6.98 2.97 -16.79
CA GLY A 144 -6.02 1.94 -16.38
C GLY A 144 -5.96 1.75 -14.86
N ASP A 145 -7.05 2.01 -14.13
CA ASP A 145 -7.09 1.92 -12.68
C ASP A 145 -6.85 0.49 -12.17
N HIS A 146 -6.18 0.39 -11.03
CA HIS A 146 -5.92 -0.89 -10.41
C HIS A 146 -7.19 -1.50 -9.84
N LEU A 147 -7.50 -2.73 -10.23
CA LEU A 147 -8.52 -3.56 -9.58
C LEU A 147 -7.91 -4.31 -8.41
N TYR A 148 -8.36 -4.00 -7.20
CA TYR A 148 -7.91 -4.68 -6.01
C TYR A 148 -8.77 -5.90 -5.72
N VAL A 149 -8.14 -7.07 -5.63
CA VAL A 149 -8.82 -8.36 -5.35
C VAL A 149 -8.43 -8.84 -3.96
N ASP A 150 -9.42 -9.17 -3.13
CA ASP A 150 -9.23 -9.77 -1.81
C ASP A 150 -10.08 -11.04 -1.68
N GLY A 151 -9.43 -12.17 -1.67
CA GLY A 151 -10.09 -13.48 -1.66
C GLY A 151 -10.99 -13.68 -2.88
N MET A 152 -12.29 -13.75 -2.65
CA MET A 152 -13.31 -13.92 -3.70
C MET A 152 -14.00 -12.61 -4.11
N VAL A 153 -13.64 -11.50 -3.48
CA VAL A 153 -14.21 -10.18 -3.76
C VAL A 153 -13.27 -9.43 -4.69
N GLY A 154 -13.73 -9.14 -5.89
CA GLY A 154 -13.05 -8.27 -6.84
C GLY A 154 -13.46 -6.82 -6.63
N ASP A 155 -12.56 -5.91 -6.99
CA ASP A 155 -12.74 -4.46 -6.93
C ASP A 155 -13.10 -3.92 -5.54
N LEU A 156 -12.13 -4.03 -4.63
CA LEU A 156 -12.20 -3.31 -3.36
C LEU A 156 -12.05 -1.82 -3.61
N GLY A 157 -13.12 -1.06 -3.38
CA GLY A 157 -13.08 0.39 -3.51
C GLY A 157 -12.01 1.04 -2.62
N ASN A 158 -11.50 2.18 -3.06
CA ASN A 158 -10.45 2.94 -2.35
C ASN A 158 -10.80 3.27 -0.89
N THR A 159 -12.09 3.40 -0.58
CA THR A 159 -12.58 3.63 0.80
C THR A 159 -12.20 2.47 1.71
N VAL A 160 -12.47 1.22 1.31
CA VAL A 160 -12.15 0.03 2.12
C VAL A 160 -10.64 -0.11 2.33
N LEU A 161 -9.85 0.20 1.30
CA LEU A 161 -8.38 0.16 1.41
C LEU A 161 -7.85 1.25 2.36
N SER A 162 -8.42 2.45 2.30
CA SER A 162 -8.08 3.56 3.20
C SER A 162 -8.44 3.24 4.64
N GLU A 163 -9.62 2.67 4.88
CA GLU A 163 -10.06 2.22 6.20
C GLU A 163 -9.15 1.15 6.77
N ARG A 164 -8.78 0.14 5.98
CA ARG A 164 -7.84 -0.91 6.40
C ARG A 164 -6.47 -0.36 6.76
N ARG A 165 -5.96 0.64 6.05
CA ARG A 165 -4.71 1.33 6.40
C ARG A 165 -4.83 2.03 7.74
N THR A 166 -5.87 2.84 7.93
CA THR A 166 -6.12 3.54 9.19
C THR A 166 -6.24 2.56 10.37
N LEU A 167 -6.97 1.45 10.18
CA LEU A 167 -7.08 0.39 11.20
C LEU A 167 -5.72 -0.26 11.51
N GLY A 168 -4.88 -0.48 10.49
CA GLY A 168 -3.56 -1.08 10.66
C GLY A 168 -2.53 -0.15 11.30
N ASP A 169 -2.56 1.13 10.97
CA ASP A 169 -1.56 2.12 11.39
C ASP A 169 -1.88 2.72 12.76
N ASP A 170 -3.13 3.09 12.99
CA ASP A 170 -3.56 3.87 14.16
C ASP A 170 -4.59 3.16 15.05
N GLY A 171 -5.15 2.05 14.58
CA GLY A 171 -6.18 1.30 15.31
C GLY A 171 -7.57 1.92 15.18
N PHE A 172 -8.46 1.57 16.14
CA PHE A 172 -9.82 2.05 16.14
C PHE A 172 -10.30 2.43 17.55
N VAL A 173 -11.25 3.37 17.61
CA VAL A 173 -11.95 3.81 18.83
C VAL A 173 -13.44 3.86 18.52
N SER A 174 -14.25 3.09 19.27
CA SER A 174 -15.70 3.19 19.24
C SER A 174 -16.21 3.92 20.48
N VAL A 175 -17.23 4.74 20.30
CA VAL A 175 -17.91 5.44 21.38
C VAL A 175 -19.38 5.10 21.30
N VAL A 176 -19.90 4.45 22.33
CA VAL A 176 -21.31 3.99 22.40
C VAL A 176 -22.04 4.88 23.41
N VAL A 177 -23.14 5.48 22.98
CA VAL A 177 -23.96 6.37 23.81
C VAL A 177 -25.43 6.09 23.56
N HIS A 178 -26.22 6.02 24.63
CA HIS A 178 -27.68 5.98 24.59
C HIS A 178 -28.24 7.32 25.01
N VAL A 179 -29.18 7.85 24.25
CA VAL A 179 -29.80 9.16 24.48
C VAL A 179 -31.34 9.02 24.50
N ASP A 180 -31.98 9.83 25.32
CA ASP A 180 -33.42 10.06 25.27
C ASP A 180 -33.65 11.40 24.56
N MET A 181 -34.11 11.34 23.31
CA MET A 181 -34.34 12.53 22.49
C MET A 181 -35.54 13.37 22.98
N GLU A 182 -36.51 12.78 23.65
CA GLU A 182 -37.65 13.52 24.20
C GLU A 182 -37.27 14.34 25.45
N ARG A 183 -36.37 13.77 26.27
CA ARG A 183 -35.87 14.44 27.48
C ARG A 183 -34.62 15.27 27.27
N GLY A 184 -33.93 15.06 26.14
CA GLY A 184 -32.66 15.75 25.84
C GLY A 184 -31.55 15.32 26.81
N GLU A 185 -31.47 14.04 27.18
CA GLU A 185 -30.49 13.56 28.15
C GLU A 185 -29.75 12.30 27.68
N ILE A 186 -28.54 12.09 28.21
CA ILE A 186 -27.79 10.84 28.02
C ILE A 186 -28.30 9.82 29.06
N VAL A 187 -28.77 8.67 28.58
CA VAL A 187 -29.32 7.58 29.43
C VAL A 187 -28.20 6.64 29.88
N ALA A 188 -27.24 6.32 28.97
CA ALA A 188 -26.14 5.43 29.29
C ALA A 188 -24.90 5.73 28.38
N GLY A 189 -23.73 5.46 28.92
CA GLY A 189 -22.44 5.77 28.28
C GLY A 189 -21.99 7.22 28.62
N PRO A 190 -21.04 7.80 27.86
CA PRO A 190 -20.31 7.21 26.73
C PRO A 190 -19.39 6.05 27.13
N ASP A 191 -19.59 4.88 26.54
CA ASP A 191 -18.67 3.76 26.67
C ASP A 191 -17.63 3.79 25.54
N VAL A 192 -16.36 3.83 25.91
CA VAL A 192 -15.26 3.88 24.91
C VAL A 192 -14.58 2.54 24.83
N ILE A 193 -14.53 1.98 23.62
CA ILE A 193 -13.87 0.72 23.31
C ILE A 193 -12.81 1.00 22.24
N SER A 194 -11.56 0.60 22.50
CA SER A 194 -10.49 0.78 21.53
C SER A 194 -9.65 -0.47 21.30
N ARG A 195 -9.02 -0.55 20.12
CA ARG A 195 -8.04 -1.58 19.80
C ARG A 195 -6.96 -0.98 18.90
N GLY A 196 -5.70 -1.34 19.17
CA GLY A 196 -4.56 -0.91 18.37
C GLY A 196 -4.21 0.57 18.46
N TRP A 197 -4.88 1.34 19.32
CA TRP A 197 -4.64 2.78 19.47
C TRP A 197 -3.46 3.07 20.41
N VAL A 198 -3.52 2.65 21.67
CA VAL A 198 -2.47 2.83 22.68
C VAL A 198 -2.27 1.56 23.50
N GLU A 199 -1.10 1.43 24.13
CA GLU A 199 -0.78 0.29 24.97
C GLU A 199 -1.31 0.46 26.41
N LEU A 200 -1.58 -0.69 27.08
CA LEU A 200 -1.78 -0.73 28.51
C LEU A 200 -0.49 -0.34 29.24
N PRO A 201 -0.53 0.41 30.37
CA PRO A 201 -1.67 0.78 31.19
C PRO A 201 -2.27 2.16 30.89
N ALA A 202 -1.76 2.90 29.88
CA ALA A 202 -2.21 4.25 29.57
C ALA A 202 -3.65 4.30 29.00
N LEU A 203 -4.16 3.19 28.52
CA LEU A 203 -5.43 3.07 27.80
C LEU A 203 -6.61 3.63 28.58
N ALA A 204 -6.81 3.20 29.82
CA ALA A 204 -7.97 3.60 30.63
C ALA A 204 -8.07 5.10 30.83
N GLY A 205 -6.94 5.80 31.03
CA GLY A 205 -6.93 7.25 31.20
C GLY A 205 -7.19 8.01 29.88
N HIS A 206 -6.90 7.41 28.73
CA HIS A 206 -7.24 7.97 27.44
C HIS A 206 -8.71 7.73 27.07
N GLU A 207 -9.23 6.53 27.33
CA GLU A 207 -10.64 6.21 27.11
C GLU A 207 -11.55 7.08 27.98
N ALA A 208 -11.24 7.26 29.26
CA ALA A 208 -11.98 8.17 30.14
C ALA A 208 -12.02 9.61 29.62
N ALA A 209 -10.88 10.14 29.19
CA ALA A 209 -10.84 11.51 28.63
C ALA A 209 -11.63 11.66 27.34
N VAL A 210 -11.71 10.60 26.51
CA VAL A 210 -12.57 10.59 25.31
C VAL A 210 -14.05 10.57 25.72
N ALA A 211 -14.41 9.76 26.71
CA ALA A 211 -15.76 9.69 27.24
C ALA A 211 -16.21 11.06 27.77
N ASP A 212 -15.41 11.69 28.64
CA ASP A 212 -15.72 13.00 29.23
C ASP A 212 -15.93 14.09 28.14
N ALA A 213 -15.07 14.10 27.11
CA ALA A 213 -15.18 15.07 26.02
C ALA A 213 -16.42 14.84 25.14
N VAL A 214 -16.76 13.59 24.89
CA VAL A 214 -17.97 13.22 24.13
C VAL A 214 -19.23 13.54 24.93
N GLU A 215 -19.26 13.23 26.21
CA GLU A 215 -20.37 13.54 27.10
C GLU A 215 -20.64 15.06 27.13
N SER A 216 -19.59 15.85 27.34
CA SER A 216 -19.70 17.33 27.38
C SER A 216 -20.29 17.91 26.09
N ASP A 217 -19.79 17.45 24.92
CA ASP A 217 -20.26 17.96 23.64
C ASP A 217 -21.69 17.48 23.31
N LEU A 218 -22.04 16.24 23.70
CA LEU A 218 -23.39 15.71 23.47
C LEU A 218 -24.43 16.35 24.38
N VAL A 219 -24.13 16.59 25.66
CA VAL A 219 -25.04 17.29 26.57
C VAL A 219 -25.36 18.68 26.01
N ALA A 220 -24.36 19.43 25.53
CA ALA A 220 -24.60 20.73 24.92
C ALA A 220 -25.41 20.63 23.59
N ALA A 221 -25.22 19.53 22.84
CA ALA A 221 -25.94 19.32 21.58
C ALA A 221 -27.39 18.88 21.77
N LEU A 222 -27.70 18.18 22.86
CA LEU A 222 -29.06 17.74 23.19
C LEU A 222 -29.98 18.89 23.65
N GLU A 223 -29.43 20.05 24.00
CA GLU A 223 -30.22 21.27 24.24
C GLU A 223 -30.87 21.83 22.96
N ASP A 224 -30.35 21.49 21.80
CA ASP A 224 -30.87 21.93 20.50
C ASP A 224 -31.80 20.85 19.90
N PRO A 225 -33.11 21.07 19.82
CA PRO A 225 -34.09 20.11 19.34
C PRO A 225 -33.97 19.81 17.83
N ASP A 226 -33.18 20.59 17.07
CA ASP A 226 -32.97 20.38 15.65
C ASP A 226 -31.87 19.31 15.37
N ASN A 227 -31.17 18.86 16.41
CA ASN A 227 -30.17 17.81 16.30
C ASN A 227 -30.85 16.41 16.28
N ASP A 228 -30.63 15.66 15.24
CA ASP A 228 -31.00 14.25 15.12
C ASP A 228 -29.88 13.31 15.56
N ILE A 229 -30.18 12.02 15.63
CA ILE A 229 -29.21 10.96 16.01
C ILE A 229 -27.96 10.95 15.11
N GLU A 230 -28.12 11.21 13.81
CA GLU A 230 -26.99 11.26 12.88
C GLU A 230 -26.07 12.46 13.22
N ARG A 231 -26.65 13.59 13.51
CA ARG A 231 -25.91 14.81 13.91
C ARG A 231 -25.19 14.61 15.23
N LEU A 232 -25.82 13.99 16.22
CA LEU A 232 -25.18 13.62 17.49
C LEU A 232 -24.01 12.66 17.26
N GLY A 233 -24.17 11.69 16.37
CA GLY A 233 -23.06 10.81 15.97
C GLY A 233 -21.86 11.57 15.38
N GLN A 234 -22.10 12.58 14.54
CA GLN A 234 -21.05 13.42 13.99
C GLN A 234 -20.37 14.30 15.06
N ILE A 235 -21.13 14.76 16.05
CA ILE A 235 -20.60 15.54 17.20
C ILE A 235 -19.70 14.64 18.04
N ALA A 236 -20.18 13.45 18.42
CA ALA A 236 -19.41 12.46 19.17
C ALA A 236 -18.11 12.08 18.44
N ARG A 237 -18.18 11.85 17.13
CA ARG A 237 -17.00 11.57 16.32
C ARG A 237 -15.96 12.69 16.35
N ARG A 238 -16.41 13.94 16.26
CA ARG A 238 -15.50 15.10 16.29
C ARG A 238 -14.88 15.31 17.67
N ALA A 239 -15.66 15.16 18.74
CA ALA A 239 -15.19 15.29 20.12
C ALA A 239 -14.11 14.23 20.41
N ALA A 240 -14.43 12.96 20.12
CA ALA A 240 -13.49 11.84 20.26
C ALA A 240 -12.22 12.05 19.43
N GLY A 241 -12.36 12.43 18.15
CA GLY A 241 -11.23 12.63 17.24
C GLY A 241 -10.29 13.76 17.69
N ARG A 242 -10.81 14.87 18.19
CA ARG A 242 -10.00 15.96 18.78
C ARG A 242 -9.23 15.46 19.99
N THR A 243 -9.92 14.85 20.96
CA THR A 243 -9.30 14.38 22.20
C THR A 243 -8.22 13.32 21.95
N VAL A 244 -8.48 12.37 21.06
CA VAL A 244 -7.52 11.35 20.64
C VAL A 244 -6.26 11.99 20.02
N ASN A 245 -6.44 12.88 19.05
CA ASN A 245 -5.33 13.53 18.38
C ASN A 245 -4.50 14.41 19.31
N ASP A 246 -5.15 15.18 20.21
CA ASP A 246 -4.46 16.07 21.15
C ASP A 246 -3.62 15.31 22.16
N ARG A 247 -4.11 14.16 22.62
CA ARG A 247 -3.43 13.33 23.62
C ARG A 247 -2.35 12.41 23.06
N THR A 248 -2.52 11.92 21.83
CA THR A 248 -1.63 10.86 21.29
C THR A 248 -0.99 11.19 19.96
N ARG A 249 -1.41 12.28 19.30
CA ARG A 249 -1.02 12.62 17.92
C ARG A 249 -1.32 11.52 16.89
N ARG A 250 -2.20 10.58 17.22
CA ARG A 250 -2.70 9.52 16.35
C ARG A 250 -4.08 9.85 15.83
N ARG A 251 -4.48 9.15 14.76
CA ARG A 251 -5.77 9.35 14.08
C ARG A 251 -6.47 8.01 13.83
N PRO A 252 -6.79 7.24 14.89
CA PRO A 252 -7.49 5.99 14.71
C PRO A 252 -8.86 6.20 14.04
N MET A 253 -9.42 5.13 13.50
CA MET A 253 -10.78 5.15 13.00
C MET A 253 -11.74 5.39 14.17
N ILE A 254 -12.51 6.47 14.12
CA ILE A 254 -13.53 6.79 15.13
C ILE A 254 -14.89 6.28 14.64
N VAL A 255 -15.50 5.41 15.43
CA VAL A 255 -16.82 4.81 15.14
C VAL A 255 -17.80 5.17 16.25
N PRO A 256 -18.56 6.27 16.11
CA PRO A 256 -19.61 6.61 17.06
C PRO A 256 -20.84 5.72 16.85
N VAL A 257 -21.44 5.29 17.93
CA VAL A 257 -22.71 4.55 17.96
C VAL A 257 -23.63 5.29 18.93
N VAL A 258 -24.46 6.18 18.41
CA VAL A 258 -25.50 6.87 19.18
C VAL A 258 -26.82 6.16 18.93
N ARG A 259 -27.52 5.80 19.99
CA ARG A 259 -28.82 5.12 19.94
C ARG A 259 -29.83 5.88 20.76
N GLU A 260 -31.05 5.93 20.28
CA GLU A 260 -32.21 6.38 21.00
C GLU A 260 -32.81 5.23 21.81
N ASP A 261 -33.12 5.47 23.08
CA ASP A 261 -33.75 4.52 24.00
C ASP A 261 -35.26 4.78 24.09
#